data_57aabf8722d8c77c01d836bc192ea1ae
#
_entry.id   57aabf8722d8c77c01d836bc192ea1ae
#
_cell.length_a   1.000
_cell.length_b   1.000
_cell.length_c   1.000
_cell.angle_alpha   90.00
_cell.angle_beta   90.00
_cell.angle_gamma   90.00
#
_symmetry.space_group_name_H-M   'P 1'
#
loop_
_entity.id
_entity.type
_entity.pdbx_description
1 polymer ?
#
loop_
_entity_poly.entity_id
_entity_poly.type
_entity_poly.pdbx_seq_one_letter_code
_entity_poly.pdbx_strand_id
1 'polypeptide(L)'
;MSRSSLAIPGSISTVDELSQLAAFPPSGEADPVPQSLLASFPEQAKTLGLLYDVSRELTSILDREELLRRIAERVKKIVNYDVFTVMLWNEKAQVLEGVFAMHYENSIPSRFRVSLNQGITGHAAASRKPIRLDDVRLDPRYITCPTCEVVSAELVIPLLLQDRLVGVLDLESKRYAAFTPQHERMLMALGSFIAIALENSRLYEDARENQIRLQTDLDTAREIQLQLLPRGAREVPGLDITAAYVPARELGGDFYDFLQYGEGRLAMALGDVSGKGTAAALYGSLAIGMLRELTVEHALAPADMLAVLNRRLHAARLEARFIALTFAVYEASERKLTIANAGGTHPLLLRDGQLTEIAVDGIPLGLFAEADYSVSTLNLKVGDVVIFASDGILESENSKHEEFGIERLSDLISSLPPNTSVENISGAILRATDQFSGIGIPPHDDRTLLVLRAIEDSSSGFSKLPVIY
;
A
#
# COMPACT_ATOMS: atom_id res chain seq x y z
N MET A 1 41.04 22.49 6.15
CA MET A 1 40.77 21.06 6.39
C MET A 1 39.34 20.81 6.01
N SER A 2 39.15 20.27 4.81
CA SER A 2 37.86 20.05 4.15
C SER A 2 37.20 18.80 4.73
N ARG A 3 35.93 18.91 5.15
CA ARG A 3 35.05 17.76 5.37
C ARG A 3 34.18 17.59 4.14
N SER A 4 34.44 16.55 3.40
CA SER A 4 33.59 16.09 2.31
C SER A 4 32.28 15.51 2.86
N SER A 5 31.16 16.08 2.46
CA SER A 5 29.82 15.54 2.73
C SER A 5 29.56 14.39 1.75
N LEU A 6 29.34 13.20 2.26
CA LEU A 6 28.77 12.08 1.53
C LEU A 6 27.27 12.32 1.36
N ALA A 7 26.86 12.59 0.15
CA ALA A 7 25.44 12.61 -0.22
C ALA A 7 24.93 11.16 -0.31
N ILE A 8 23.89 10.85 0.45
CA ILE A 8 23.11 9.61 0.35
C ILE A 8 22.18 9.77 -0.88
N PRO A 9 22.16 8.86 -1.85
CA PRO A 9 21.23 8.94 -2.97
C PRO A 9 19.80 8.72 -2.48
N GLY A 10 18.88 9.51 -3.07
CA GLY A 10 17.50 9.65 -2.67
C GLY A 10 16.70 8.35 -2.55
N SER A 11 15.81 8.34 -1.60
CA SER A 11 14.77 7.35 -1.40
C SER A 11 13.84 7.29 -2.63
N ILE A 12 13.67 6.11 -3.21
CA ILE A 12 12.69 5.82 -4.26
C ILE A 12 11.30 5.92 -3.61
N SER A 13 10.49 6.87 -4.05
CA SER A 13 9.26 7.25 -3.35
C SER A 13 7.95 7.03 -4.12
N THR A 14 7.92 6.29 -5.24
CA THR A 14 6.65 5.96 -5.89
C THR A 14 6.63 4.56 -6.50
N VAL A 15 5.45 3.93 -6.45
CA VAL A 15 5.14 2.63 -7.08
C VAL A 15 5.34 2.68 -8.60
N ASP A 16 5.22 3.85 -9.23
CA ASP A 16 5.46 4.07 -10.66
C ASP A 16 6.95 3.93 -11.05
N GLU A 17 7.88 4.32 -10.17
CA GLU A 17 9.31 4.12 -10.43
C GLU A 17 9.71 2.64 -10.34
N LEU A 18 9.06 1.87 -9.47
CA LEU A 18 9.25 0.41 -9.42
C LEU A 18 8.63 -0.29 -10.64
N SER A 19 7.51 0.23 -11.15
CA SER A 19 6.90 -0.26 -12.39
C SER A 19 7.76 0.04 -13.62
N GLN A 20 8.49 1.16 -13.64
CA GLN A 20 9.42 1.51 -14.69
C GLN A 20 10.76 0.75 -14.59
N LEU A 21 11.19 0.37 -13.40
CA LEU A 21 12.35 -0.50 -13.19
C LEU A 21 12.06 -1.98 -13.49
N ALA A 22 10.81 -2.42 -13.40
CA ALA A 22 10.35 -3.75 -13.79
C ALA A 22 9.93 -3.84 -15.26
N ALA A 23 9.77 -2.72 -15.96
CA ALA A 23 9.60 -2.68 -17.39
C ALA A 23 10.98 -2.93 -18.04
N PHE A 24 11.30 -4.20 -18.30
CA PHE A 24 12.21 -4.50 -19.40
C PHE A 24 11.71 -3.70 -20.61
N PRO A 25 12.61 -3.05 -21.38
CA PRO A 25 12.19 -2.30 -22.55
C PRO A 25 11.29 -3.18 -23.41
N PRO A 26 10.21 -2.61 -23.98
CA PRO A 26 9.34 -3.37 -24.86
C PRO A 26 10.24 -3.98 -25.93
N SER A 27 10.08 -5.27 -26.14
CA SER A 27 10.79 -6.11 -27.08
C SER A 27 11.24 -5.34 -28.33
N GLY A 28 12.40 -4.68 -28.22
CA GLY A 28 13.20 -4.43 -29.40
C GLY A 28 13.55 -5.82 -29.94
N GLU A 29 13.21 -6.11 -31.18
CA GLU A 29 13.62 -7.30 -31.89
C GLU A 29 15.11 -7.46 -31.61
N ALA A 30 15.48 -8.46 -30.80
CA ALA A 30 16.86 -8.85 -30.64
C ALA A 30 17.32 -9.19 -32.05
N ASP A 31 18.37 -8.54 -32.52
CA ASP A 31 18.95 -8.81 -33.84
C ASP A 31 19.06 -10.32 -34.04
N PRO A 32 18.47 -10.86 -35.11
CA PRO A 32 18.49 -12.30 -35.36
C PRO A 32 19.94 -12.75 -35.41
N VAL A 33 20.26 -13.82 -34.67
CA VAL A 33 21.58 -14.43 -34.68
C VAL A 33 22.05 -14.53 -36.16
N PRO A 34 23.24 -13.99 -36.51
CA PRO A 34 23.67 -13.93 -37.91
C PRO A 34 23.55 -15.30 -38.57
N GLN A 35 22.80 -15.38 -39.66
CA GLN A 35 22.55 -16.64 -40.40
C GLN A 35 23.86 -17.36 -40.81
N SER A 36 24.98 -16.65 -40.91
CA SER A 36 26.30 -17.22 -41.16
C SER A 36 26.84 -18.08 -40.03
N LEU A 37 26.50 -17.79 -38.76
CA LEU A 37 26.84 -18.61 -37.58
C LEU A 37 25.98 -19.88 -37.50
N LEU A 38 24.72 -19.78 -37.90
CA LEU A 38 23.77 -20.92 -37.94
C LEU A 38 24.15 -21.96 -39.00
N ALA A 39 24.76 -21.52 -40.09
CA ALA A 39 25.20 -22.41 -41.21
C ALA A 39 26.45 -23.25 -40.89
N SER A 40 27.28 -22.81 -39.94
CA SER A 40 28.56 -23.49 -39.61
C SER A 40 28.41 -24.62 -38.58
N PHE A 41 27.35 -24.60 -37.76
CA PHE A 41 27.10 -25.59 -36.68
C PHE A 41 25.59 -25.83 -36.47
N PRO A 42 24.90 -26.49 -37.40
CA PRO A 42 23.44 -26.60 -37.40
C PRO A 42 22.88 -27.31 -36.16
N GLU A 43 23.56 -28.31 -35.62
CA GLU A 43 23.14 -29.03 -34.42
C GLU A 43 23.27 -28.19 -33.12
N GLN A 44 24.37 -27.43 -33.01
CA GLN A 44 24.62 -26.55 -31.86
C GLN A 44 23.70 -25.34 -31.90
N ALA A 45 23.43 -24.76 -33.06
CA ALA A 45 22.49 -23.66 -33.25
C ALA A 45 21.07 -24.07 -32.88
N LYS A 46 20.65 -25.29 -33.28
CA LYS A 46 19.34 -25.84 -32.93
C LYS A 46 19.17 -26.06 -31.42
N THR A 47 20.24 -26.56 -30.77
CA THR A 47 20.25 -26.74 -29.31
C THR A 47 20.18 -25.40 -28.56
N LEU A 48 20.94 -24.39 -29.00
CA LEU A 48 20.92 -23.04 -28.44
C LEU A 48 19.54 -22.36 -28.62
N GLY A 49 18.93 -22.49 -29.82
CA GLY A 49 17.58 -21.98 -30.06
C GLY A 49 16.55 -22.61 -29.15
N LEU A 50 16.63 -23.93 -28.96
CA LEU A 50 15.71 -24.64 -28.07
C LEU A 50 15.90 -24.24 -26.59
N LEU A 51 17.12 -24.06 -26.13
CA LEU A 51 17.42 -23.56 -24.77
C LEU A 51 16.93 -22.13 -24.59
N TYR A 52 17.08 -21.27 -25.59
CA TYR A 52 16.57 -19.88 -25.55
C TYR A 52 15.05 -19.83 -25.45
N ASP A 53 14.34 -20.59 -26.30
CA ASP A 53 12.87 -20.62 -26.28
C ASP A 53 12.34 -21.15 -24.96
N VAL A 54 12.93 -22.22 -24.43
CA VAL A 54 12.56 -22.79 -23.12
C VAL A 54 12.87 -21.81 -22.00
N SER A 55 14.02 -21.14 -22.03
CA SER A 55 14.37 -20.16 -20.98
C SER A 55 13.40 -19.00 -20.94
N ARG A 56 13.05 -18.44 -22.10
CA ARG A 56 12.09 -17.33 -22.21
C ARG A 56 10.70 -17.72 -21.72
N GLU A 57 10.25 -18.93 -22.05
CA GLU A 57 8.96 -19.45 -21.59
C GLU A 57 8.97 -19.61 -20.05
N LEU A 58 9.96 -20.32 -19.51
CA LEU A 58 10.02 -20.61 -18.06
C LEU A 58 10.17 -19.34 -17.22
N THR A 59 10.97 -18.37 -17.64
CA THR A 59 11.17 -17.13 -16.87
C THR A 59 9.97 -16.20 -16.89
N SER A 60 9.00 -16.39 -17.80
CA SER A 60 7.74 -15.62 -17.83
C SER A 60 6.65 -16.18 -16.91
N ILE A 61 6.79 -17.39 -16.39
CA ILE A 61 5.80 -18.04 -15.53
C ILE A 61 6.09 -17.67 -14.08
N LEU A 62 5.19 -16.94 -13.47
CA LEU A 62 5.31 -16.49 -12.06
C LEU A 62 4.61 -17.44 -11.09
N ASP A 63 3.57 -18.16 -11.53
CA ASP A 63 2.90 -19.17 -10.73
C ASP A 63 3.80 -20.39 -10.57
N ARG A 64 4.09 -20.75 -9.32
CA ARG A 64 5.04 -21.80 -8.98
C ARG A 64 4.61 -23.19 -9.42
N GLU A 65 3.34 -23.50 -9.27
CA GLU A 65 2.82 -24.82 -9.61
C GLU A 65 2.81 -25.04 -11.13
N GLU A 66 2.37 -24.03 -11.88
CA GLU A 66 2.43 -24.02 -13.33
C GLU A 66 3.90 -24.10 -13.85
N LEU A 67 4.80 -23.34 -13.22
CA LEU A 67 6.22 -23.38 -13.56
C LEU A 67 6.80 -24.79 -13.39
N LEU A 68 6.57 -25.44 -12.25
CA LEU A 68 7.09 -26.79 -11.97
C LEU A 68 6.53 -27.82 -12.95
N ARG A 69 5.26 -27.73 -13.28
CA ARG A 69 4.63 -28.58 -14.28
C ARG A 69 5.27 -28.36 -15.69
N ARG A 70 5.49 -27.12 -16.06
CA ARG A 70 6.09 -26.77 -17.34
C ARG A 70 7.55 -27.21 -17.44
N ILE A 71 8.30 -27.11 -16.34
CA ILE A 71 9.67 -27.65 -16.25
C ILE A 71 9.66 -29.14 -16.55
N ALA A 72 8.80 -29.92 -15.90
CA ALA A 72 8.70 -31.36 -16.12
C ALA A 72 8.39 -31.70 -17.60
N GLU A 73 7.40 -31.00 -18.21
CA GLU A 73 7.06 -31.18 -19.63
C GLU A 73 8.24 -30.87 -20.56
N ARG A 74 9.01 -29.84 -20.28
CA ARG A 74 10.18 -29.46 -21.10
C ARG A 74 11.34 -30.42 -20.94
N VAL A 75 11.62 -30.86 -19.71
CA VAL A 75 12.62 -31.90 -19.44
C VAL A 75 12.26 -33.21 -20.12
N LYS A 76 10.98 -33.62 -20.13
CA LYS A 76 10.50 -34.84 -20.80
C LYS A 76 10.79 -34.85 -22.31
N LYS A 77 10.81 -33.67 -22.95
CA LYS A 77 11.18 -33.56 -24.40
C LYS A 77 12.69 -33.75 -24.65
N ILE A 78 13.52 -33.55 -23.64
CA ILE A 78 14.97 -33.67 -23.74
C ILE A 78 15.38 -35.09 -23.39
N VAL A 79 14.81 -35.66 -22.34
CA VAL A 79 15.18 -36.96 -21.80
C VAL A 79 13.98 -37.73 -21.29
N ASN A 80 13.93 -39.03 -21.60
CA ASN A 80 12.87 -39.90 -21.07
C ASN A 80 13.19 -40.32 -19.66
N TYR A 81 12.27 -40.13 -18.76
CA TYR A 81 12.35 -40.55 -17.36
C TYR A 81 11.05 -41.23 -16.90
N ASP A 82 11.15 -42.04 -15.86
CA ASP A 82 10.01 -42.67 -15.21
C ASP A 82 9.57 -41.90 -13.96
N VAL A 83 10.53 -41.31 -13.25
CA VAL A 83 10.30 -40.42 -12.10
C VAL A 83 11.04 -39.12 -12.33
N PHE A 84 10.39 -38.01 -11.98
CA PHE A 84 10.95 -36.67 -12.00
C PHE A 84 10.61 -35.95 -10.70
N THR A 85 11.61 -35.42 -10.03
CA THR A 85 11.44 -34.72 -8.77
C THR A 85 12.17 -33.39 -8.80
N VAL A 86 11.53 -32.34 -8.26
CA VAL A 86 12.15 -31.06 -7.96
C VAL A 86 12.21 -30.88 -6.47
N MET A 87 13.40 -30.65 -5.96
CA MET A 87 13.62 -30.29 -4.55
C MET A 87 14.25 -28.91 -4.47
N LEU A 88 13.75 -28.08 -3.56
CA LEU A 88 14.30 -26.75 -3.30
C LEU A 88 15.12 -26.75 -2.01
N TRP A 89 16.17 -25.97 -2.02
CA TRP A 89 17.02 -25.77 -0.87
C TRP A 89 16.37 -24.84 0.16
N ASN A 90 16.12 -25.35 1.36
CA ASN A 90 15.69 -24.56 2.50
C ASN A 90 16.91 -24.20 3.36
N GLU A 91 17.38 -22.96 3.20
CA GLU A 91 18.59 -22.48 3.88
C GLU A 91 18.41 -22.42 5.41
N LYS A 92 17.19 -22.11 5.91
CA LYS A 92 16.91 -22.05 7.35
C LYS A 92 16.94 -23.46 7.98
N ALA A 93 16.34 -24.43 7.31
CA ALA A 93 16.27 -25.80 7.79
C ALA A 93 17.51 -26.64 7.41
N GLN A 94 18.37 -26.15 6.49
CA GLN A 94 19.55 -26.83 5.95
C GLN A 94 19.21 -28.22 5.33
N VAL A 95 18.11 -28.24 4.58
CA VAL A 95 17.61 -29.44 3.89
C VAL A 95 17.08 -29.10 2.50
N LEU A 96 17.11 -30.08 1.60
CA LEU A 96 16.34 -30.08 0.37
C LEU A 96 14.90 -30.51 0.69
N GLU A 97 13.91 -29.75 0.29
CA GLU A 97 12.50 -30.07 0.44
C GLU A 97 11.90 -30.40 -0.92
N GLY A 98 11.27 -31.56 -1.04
CA GLY A 98 10.54 -31.94 -2.23
C GLY A 98 9.34 -31.01 -2.44
N VAL A 99 9.26 -30.37 -3.59
CA VAL A 99 8.18 -29.44 -3.93
C VAL A 99 7.30 -29.91 -5.07
N PHE A 100 7.85 -30.82 -5.90
CA PHE A 100 7.14 -31.39 -7.04
C PHE A 100 7.70 -32.77 -7.35
N ALA A 101 6.81 -33.72 -7.60
CA ALA A 101 7.18 -35.04 -8.10
C ALA A 101 6.17 -35.51 -9.17
N MET A 102 6.68 -36.15 -10.21
CA MET A 102 5.87 -36.75 -11.27
C MET A 102 6.31 -38.20 -11.43
N HIS A 103 5.36 -39.11 -11.26
CA HIS A 103 5.53 -40.55 -11.49
C HIS A 103 4.64 -40.98 -12.65
N TYR A 104 5.20 -41.47 -13.76
CA TYR A 104 4.44 -41.98 -14.90
C TYR A 104 3.31 -41.05 -15.37
N GLU A 105 3.61 -39.77 -15.56
CA GLU A 105 2.64 -38.75 -15.97
C GLU A 105 1.66 -38.27 -14.88
N ASN A 106 1.71 -38.81 -13.66
CA ASN A 106 0.89 -38.34 -12.54
C ASN A 106 1.71 -37.49 -11.59
N SER A 107 1.22 -36.29 -11.28
CA SER A 107 1.81 -35.44 -10.23
C SER A 107 1.46 -36.00 -8.85
N ILE A 108 2.48 -36.12 -7.99
CA ILE A 108 2.33 -36.61 -6.62
C ILE A 108 2.84 -35.53 -5.66
N PRO A 109 2.12 -35.26 -4.55
CA PRO A 109 2.63 -34.34 -3.53
C PRO A 109 3.95 -34.86 -2.95
N SER A 110 5.01 -34.10 -3.13
CA SER A 110 6.34 -34.44 -2.62
C SER A 110 6.50 -33.84 -1.21
N ARG A 111 6.67 -34.67 -0.19
CA ARG A 111 6.82 -34.23 1.21
C ARG A 111 8.05 -34.81 1.90
N PHE A 112 9.09 -35.11 1.14
CA PHE A 112 10.30 -35.66 1.75
C PHE A 112 11.40 -34.59 1.86
N ARG A 113 12.29 -34.79 2.82
CA ARG A 113 13.41 -33.91 3.11
C ARG A 113 14.70 -34.70 3.01
N VAL A 114 15.73 -34.10 2.39
CA VAL A 114 17.04 -34.69 2.23
C VAL A 114 18.10 -33.71 2.71
N SER A 115 18.98 -34.16 3.60
CA SER A 115 20.12 -33.37 4.06
C SER A 115 21.24 -33.36 3.02
N LEU A 116 22.12 -32.36 3.07
CA LEU A 116 23.34 -32.39 2.27
C LEU A 116 24.15 -33.65 2.59
N ASN A 117 24.75 -34.22 1.55
CA ASN A 117 25.48 -35.49 1.59
C ASN A 117 24.63 -36.74 1.94
N GLN A 118 23.31 -36.63 1.94
CA GLN A 118 22.41 -37.77 2.11
C GLN A 118 21.83 -38.19 0.75
N GLY A 119 21.97 -39.45 0.41
CA GLY A 119 21.54 -39.96 -0.90
C GLY A 119 22.31 -39.31 -2.09
N ILE A 120 21.94 -39.67 -3.29
CA ILE A 120 22.53 -39.10 -4.51
C ILE A 120 22.19 -37.61 -4.65
N THR A 121 20.93 -37.26 -4.42
CA THR A 121 20.41 -35.90 -4.44
C THR A 121 21.15 -34.97 -3.49
N GLY A 122 21.35 -35.38 -2.21
CA GLY A 122 22.09 -34.58 -1.23
C GLY A 122 23.58 -34.43 -1.55
N HIS A 123 24.21 -35.44 -2.17
CA HIS A 123 25.61 -35.37 -2.62
C HIS A 123 25.76 -34.44 -3.85
N ALA A 124 24.84 -34.48 -4.81
CA ALA A 124 24.81 -33.56 -5.94
C ALA A 124 24.66 -32.11 -5.49
N ALA A 125 23.77 -31.86 -4.55
CA ALA A 125 23.57 -30.55 -3.94
C ALA A 125 24.82 -30.04 -3.23
N ALA A 126 25.46 -30.88 -2.40
CA ALA A 126 26.66 -30.52 -1.65
C ALA A 126 27.88 -30.24 -2.55
N SER A 127 28.08 -31.09 -3.55
CA SER A 127 29.19 -30.94 -4.49
C SER A 127 28.95 -29.86 -5.56
N ARG A 128 27.72 -29.44 -5.77
CA ARG A 128 27.26 -28.53 -6.86
C ARG A 128 27.62 -29.06 -8.26
N LYS A 129 27.70 -30.38 -8.39
CA LYS A 129 28.00 -31.08 -9.62
C LYS A 129 26.92 -32.10 -9.94
N PRO A 130 26.63 -32.34 -11.22
CA PRO A 130 25.70 -33.40 -11.60
C PRO A 130 26.23 -34.75 -11.19
N ILE A 131 25.32 -35.66 -10.84
CA ILE A 131 25.65 -37.07 -10.59
C ILE A 131 24.80 -37.92 -11.53
N ARG A 132 25.44 -38.76 -12.34
CA ARG A 132 24.78 -39.68 -13.27
C ARG A 132 25.20 -41.11 -12.95
N LEU A 133 24.21 -41.94 -12.68
CA LEU A 133 24.39 -43.36 -12.37
C LEU A 133 23.72 -44.21 -13.43
N ASP A 134 24.49 -45.11 -14.01
CA ASP A 134 24.00 -46.07 -15.00
C ASP A 134 23.27 -47.25 -14.29
N ASP A 135 23.72 -47.57 -13.07
CA ASP A 135 23.09 -48.54 -12.15
C ASP A 135 23.17 -48.05 -10.70
N VAL A 136 22.04 -47.64 -10.17
CA VAL A 136 21.94 -47.08 -8.79
C VAL A 136 22.39 -48.11 -7.74
N ARG A 137 22.24 -49.42 -7.99
CA ARG A 137 22.58 -50.50 -7.07
C ARG A 137 24.10 -50.63 -6.82
N LEU A 138 24.91 -50.10 -7.69
CA LEU A 138 26.36 -50.09 -7.60
C LEU A 138 26.94 -48.96 -6.79
N ASP A 139 26.13 -47.91 -6.50
CA ASP A 139 26.56 -46.74 -5.74
C ASP A 139 26.12 -46.85 -4.27
N PRO A 140 27.03 -46.90 -3.30
CA PRO A 140 26.71 -47.04 -1.88
C PRO A 140 25.99 -45.86 -1.28
N ARG A 141 25.94 -44.70 -1.98
CA ARG A 141 25.23 -43.51 -1.57
C ARG A 141 23.75 -43.59 -1.90
N TYR A 142 23.31 -44.47 -2.79
CA TYR A 142 21.92 -44.61 -3.18
C TYR A 142 21.09 -45.10 -1.99
N ILE A 143 19.99 -44.41 -1.73
CA ILE A 143 19.03 -44.73 -0.68
C ILE A 143 17.75 -45.28 -1.31
N THR A 144 17.52 -46.56 -1.13
CA THR A 144 16.30 -47.21 -1.63
C THR A 144 15.07 -46.66 -0.92
N CYS A 145 14.09 -46.21 -1.66
CA CYS A 145 12.78 -45.89 -1.14
C CYS A 145 11.94 -47.18 -1.02
N PRO A 146 11.55 -47.63 0.21
CA PRO A 146 10.86 -48.89 0.38
C PRO A 146 9.49 -48.98 -0.29
N THR A 147 8.86 -47.84 -0.53
CA THR A 147 7.52 -47.69 -1.14
C THR A 147 7.54 -47.24 -2.57
N CYS A 148 8.73 -46.98 -3.13
CA CYS A 148 8.90 -46.56 -4.52
C CYS A 148 9.16 -47.76 -5.44
N GLU A 149 8.89 -47.57 -6.72
CA GLU A 149 9.26 -48.59 -7.71
C GLU A 149 10.78 -48.70 -7.86
N VAL A 150 11.26 -49.92 -8.19
CA VAL A 150 12.68 -50.16 -8.40
C VAL A 150 13.13 -49.43 -9.66
N VAL A 151 14.03 -48.48 -9.51
CA VAL A 151 14.72 -47.77 -10.60
C VAL A 151 16.11 -48.38 -10.79
N SER A 152 16.64 -48.21 -12.00
CA SER A 152 17.98 -48.72 -12.38
C SER A 152 18.97 -47.60 -12.59
N ALA A 153 18.58 -46.48 -13.17
CA ALA A 153 19.44 -45.33 -13.45
C ALA A 153 18.91 -44.04 -12.82
N GLU A 154 19.81 -43.16 -12.43
CA GLU A 154 19.49 -41.86 -11.81
C GLU A 154 20.38 -40.76 -12.40
N LEU A 155 19.81 -39.56 -12.61
CA LEU A 155 20.53 -38.36 -13.00
C LEU A 155 20.04 -37.19 -12.14
N VAL A 156 20.94 -36.67 -11.31
CA VAL A 156 20.66 -35.51 -10.45
C VAL A 156 21.42 -34.31 -10.99
N ILE A 157 20.67 -33.21 -11.18
CA ILE A 157 21.19 -31.93 -11.69
C ILE A 157 21.01 -30.87 -10.60
N PRO A 158 22.10 -30.29 -10.08
CA PRO A 158 21.98 -29.16 -9.14
C PRO A 158 21.50 -27.91 -9.88
N LEU A 159 20.54 -27.22 -9.28
CA LEU A 159 20.02 -25.94 -9.75
C LEU A 159 20.79 -24.82 -9.06
N LEU A 160 21.61 -24.12 -9.81
CA LEU A 160 22.52 -23.11 -9.28
C LEU A 160 22.19 -21.73 -9.87
N LEU A 161 22.15 -20.73 -9.00
CA LEU A 161 22.15 -19.32 -9.37
C LEU A 161 23.54 -18.76 -9.03
N GLN A 162 24.40 -18.65 -10.04
CA GLN A 162 25.86 -18.50 -9.85
C GLN A 162 26.39 -19.66 -8.98
N ASP A 163 26.88 -19.36 -7.77
CA ASP A 163 27.39 -20.37 -6.82
C ASP A 163 26.37 -20.75 -5.72
N ARG A 164 25.19 -20.14 -5.71
CA ARG A 164 24.15 -20.41 -4.71
C ARG A 164 23.27 -21.58 -5.15
N LEU A 165 23.13 -22.56 -4.28
CA LEU A 165 22.22 -23.67 -4.49
C LEU A 165 20.76 -23.19 -4.34
N VAL A 166 19.95 -23.41 -5.37
CA VAL A 166 18.50 -23.17 -5.36
C VAL A 166 17.75 -24.47 -5.09
N GLY A 167 18.25 -25.57 -5.64
CA GLY A 167 17.62 -26.88 -5.50
C GLY A 167 18.32 -27.94 -6.33
N VAL A 168 17.61 -29.03 -6.60
CA VAL A 168 18.03 -30.10 -7.51
C VAL A 168 16.87 -30.57 -8.36
N LEU A 169 17.18 -31.03 -9.58
CA LEU A 169 16.32 -31.88 -10.38
C LEU A 169 16.82 -33.32 -10.23
N ASP A 170 15.91 -34.24 -9.96
CA ASP A 170 16.19 -35.63 -9.83
C ASP A 170 15.36 -36.42 -10.84
N LEU A 171 16.03 -37.16 -11.71
CA LEU A 171 15.44 -37.96 -12.77
C LEU A 171 15.84 -39.42 -12.57
N GLU A 172 14.84 -40.27 -12.52
CA GLU A 172 15.08 -41.71 -12.38
C GLU A 172 14.45 -42.50 -13.53
N SER A 173 15.07 -43.64 -13.86
CA SER A 173 14.56 -44.56 -14.89
C SER A 173 14.71 -46.03 -14.48
N LYS A 174 13.72 -46.83 -14.87
CA LYS A 174 13.75 -48.29 -14.76
C LYS A 174 14.78 -48.92 -15.73
N ARG A 175 15.16 -48.21 -16.78
CA ARG A 175 16.13 -48.70 -17.80
C ARG A 175 17.55 -48.48 -17.30
N TYR A 176 18.36 -49.50 -17.45
CA TYR A 176 19.79 -49.42 -17.22
C TYR A 176 20.41 -48.38 -18.22
N ALA A 177 21.40 -47.59 -17.73
CA ALA A 177 22.12 -46.58 -18.49
C ALA A 177 21.18 -45.64 -19.31
N ALA A 178 20.03 -45.27 -18.74
CA ALA A 178 19.01 -44.44 -19.40
C ALA A 178 19.52 -43.04 -19.73
N PHE A 179 20.48 -42.54 -18.98
CA PHE A 179 20.96 -41.16 -19.07
C PHE A 179 22.35 -41.12 -19.70
N THR A 180 22.53 -40.25 -20.70
CA THR A 180 23.80 -40.11 -21.43
C THR A 180 24.56 -38.83 -20.95
N PRO A 181 25.90 -38.74 -21.21
CA PRO A 181 26.64 -37.50 -20.99
C PRO A 181 26.11 -36.29 -21.76
N GLN A 182 25.37 -36.51 -22.85
CA GLN A 182 24.72 -35.44 -23.59
C GLN A 182 23.49 -34.93 -22.82
N HIS A 183 22.64 -35.82 -22.28
CA HIS A 183 21.52 -35.44 -21.42
C HIS A 183 21.99 -34.63 -20.22
N GLU A 184 23.08 -35.08 -19.55
CA GLU A 184 23.67 -34.36 -18.41
C GLU A 184 24.07 -32.92 -18.78
N ARG A 185 24.81 -32.73 -19.90
CA ARG A 185 25.21 -31.38 -20.34
C ARG A 185 24.04 -30.50 -20.69
N MET A 186 23.03 -31.02 -21.40
CA MET A 186 21.83 -30.28 -21.77
C MET A 186 21.03 -29.85 -20.52
N LEU A 187 20.84 -30.77 -19.59
CA LEU A 187 20.10 -30.46 -18.37
C LEU A 187 20.84 -29.53 -17.41
N MET A 188 22.20 -29.60 -17.39
CA MET A 188 23.00 -28.62 -16.64
C MET A 188 22.82 -27.21 -17.22
N ALA A 189 22.83 -27.06 -18.55
CA ALA A 189 22.60 -25.77 -19.19
C ALA A 189 21.16 -25.25 -18.91
N LEU A 190 20.17 -26.13 -18.99
CA LEU A 190 18.77 -25.79 -18.67
C LEU A 190 18.59 -25.51 -17.17
N GLY A 191 19.32 -26.20 -16.30
CA GLY A 191 19.25 -26.07 -14.85
C GLY A 191 19.49 -24.64 -14.36
N SER A 192 20.38 -23.89 -15.02
CA SER A 192 20.62 -22.48 -14.68
C SER A 192 19.38 -21.60 -14.96
N PHE A 193 18.69 -21.82 -16.07
CA PHE A 193 17.45 -21.10 -16.41
C PHE A 193 16.31 -21.51 -15.48
N ILE A 194 16.21 -22.79 -15.15
CA ILE A 194 15.23 -23.29 -14.17
C ILE A 194 15.49 -22.66 -12.80
N ALA A 195 16.74 -22.56 -12.36
CA ALA A 195 17.09 -21.92 -11.10
C ALA A 195 16.64 -20.44 -11.07
N ILE A 196 16.88 -19.70 -12.18
CA ILE A 196 16.43 -18.31 -12.32
C ILE A 196 14.89 -18.23 -12.25
N ALA A 197 14.19 -19.08 -13.01
CA ALA A 197 12.72 -19.07 -13.05
C ALA A 197 12.10 -19.39 -11.69
N LEU A 198 12.63 -20.39 -10.98
CA LEU A 198 12.17 -20.77 -9.63
C LEU A 198 12.43 -19.66 -8.62
N GLU A 199 13.57 -18.98 -8.69
CA GLU A 199 13.88 -17.87 -7.81
C GLU A 199 12.99 -16.65 -8.10
N ASN A 200 12.72 -16.33 -9.37
CA ASN A 200 11.80 -15.27 -9.77
C ASN A 200 10.37 -15.54 -9.24
N SER A 201 9.88 -16.77 -9.44
CA SER A 201 8.57 -17.18 -8.92
C SER A 201 8.51 -17.03 -7.39
N ARG A 202 9.54 -17.49 -6.66
CA ARG A 202 9.63 -17.36 -5.20
C ARG A 202 9.61 -15.89 -4.75
N LEU A 203 10.44 -15.04 -5.38
CA LEU A 203 10.51 -13.62 -5.04
C LEU A 203 9.18 -12.90 -5.34
N TYR A 204 8.50 -13.30 -6.40
CA TYR A 204 7.19 -12.75 -6.73
C TYR A 204 6.12 -13.16 -5.70
N GLU A 205 6.10 -14.44 -5.29
CA GLU A 205 5.20 -14.92 -4.22
C GLU A 205 5.46 -14.17 -2.90
N ASP A 206 6.74 -14.07 -2.47
CA ASP A 206 7.13 -13.36 -1.25
C ASP A 206 6.71 -11.88 -1.31
N ALA A 207 6.92 -11.20 -2.44
CA ALA A 207 6.52 -9.80 -2.63
C ALA A 207 4.99 -9.63 -2.58
N ARG A 208 4.25 -10.54 -3.21
CA ARG A 208 2.78 -10.53 -3.23
C ARG A 208 2.19 -10.76 -1.82
N GLU A 209 2.73 -11.73 -1.08
CA GLU A 209 2.29 -11.99 0.29
C GLU A 209 2.55 -10.78 1.21
N ASN A 210 3.74 -10.17 1.08
CA ASN A 210 4.07 -8.95 1.83
C ASN A 210 3.16 -7.78 1.46
N GLN A 211 2.82 -7.60 0.17
CA GLN A 211 1.90 -6.57 -0.28
C GLN A 211 0.50 -6.76 0.31
N ILE A 212 -0.03 -7.99 0.26
CA ILE A 212 -1.35 -8.32 0.84
C ILE A 212 -1.34 -8.04 2.35
N ARG A 213 -0.29 -8.43 3.05
CA ARG A 213 -0.17 -8.19 4.48
C ARG A 213 -0.15 -6.70 4.81
N LEU A 214 0.67 -5.92 4.11
CA LEU A 214 0.75 -4.47 4.31
C LEU A 214 -0.60 -3.79 4.02
N GLN A 215 -1.29 -4.21 2.97
CA GLN A 215 -2.63 -3.68 2.65
C GLN A 215 -3.63 -3.99 3.78
N THR A 216 -3.63 -5.22 4.29
CA THR A 216 -4.51 -5.60 5.41
C THR A 216 -4.23 -4.79 6.67
N ASP A 217 -2.94 -4.54 6.98
CA ASP A 217 -2.54 -3.73 8.13
C ASP A 217 -3.01 -2.26 7.97
N LEU A 218 -2.91 -1.70 6.74
CA LEU A 218 -3.39 -0.35 6.43
C LEU A 218 -4.91 -0.25 6.49
N ASP A 219 -5.64 -1.23 5.95
CA ASP A 219 -7.10 -1.27 6.02
C ASP A 219 -7.59 -1.31 7.47
N THR A 220 -6.93 -2.10 8.32
CA THR A 220 -7.23 -2.16 9.77
C THR A 220 -6.97 -0.81 10.45
N ALA A 221 -5.85 -0.16 10.13
CA ALA A 221 -5.53 1.15 10.67
C ALA A 221 -6.55 2.22 10.24
N ARG A 222 -7.02 2.15 8.97
CA ARG A 222 -8.09 3.00 8.45
C ARG A 222 -9.39 2.82 9.22
N GLU A 223 -9.80 1.58 9.46
CA GLU A 223 -11.01 1.31 10.25
C GLU A 223 -10.92 1.92 11.66
N ILE A 224 -9.76 1.80 12.31
CA ILE A 224 -9.53 2.41 13.63
C ILE A 224 -9.59 3.94 13.53
N GLN A 225 -8.94 4.55 12.52
CA GLN A 225 -8.97 6.00 12.33
C GLN A 225 -10.40 6.51 12.12
N LEU A 226 -11.19 5.86 11.26
CA LEU A 226 -12.59 6.22 11.04
C LEU A 226 -13.46 6.06 12.30
N GLN A 227 -13.11 5.12 13.19
CA GLN A 227 -13.80 4.98 14.48
C GLN A 227 -13.46 6.08 15.49
N LEU A 228 -12.31 6.74 15.34
CA LEU A 228 -11.94 7.90 16.14
C LEU A 228 -12.72 9.15 15.75
N LEU A 229 -13.14 9.27 14.49
CA LEU A 229 -13.97 10.38 14.05
C LEU A 229 -15.39 10.27 14.65
N PRO A 230 -16.07 11.40 14.92
CA PRO A 230 -17.38 11.38 15.54
C PRO A 230 -18.43 10.71 14.64
N ARG A 231 -19.20 9.79 15.20
CA ARG A 231 -20.29 9.08 14.51
C ARG A 231 -21.60 9.88 14.58
N GLY A 232 -21.63 11.03 13.93
CA GLY A 232 -22.77 11.94 13.90
C GLY A 232 -22.55 13.19 14.75
N ALA A 233 -23.20 14.28 14.34
CA ALA A 233 -23.18 15.52 15.09
C ALA A 233 -23.96 15.36 16.40
N ARG A 234 -23.47 15.98 17.47
CA ARG A 234 -24.25 16.12 18.69
C ARG A 234 -25.31 17.17 18.45
N GLU A 235 -26.53 16.88 18.85
CA GLU A 235 -27.65 17.79 18.75
C GLU A 235 -27.41 19.00 19.67
N VAL A 236 -27.38 20.18 19.07
CA VAL A 236 -27.33 21.44 19.81
C VAL A 236 -28.44 22.33 19.31
N PRO A 237 -29.25 22.91 20.22
CA PRO A 237 -30.33 23.79 19.83
C PRO A 237 -29.85 24.91 18.91
N GLY A 238 -30.64 25.19 17.87
CA GLY A 238 -30.35 26.27 16.94
C GLY A 238 -29.30 26.01 15.86
N LEU A 239 -28.73 24.77 15.78
CA LEU A 239 -27.83 24.36 14.71
C LEU A 239 -28.23 23.06 14.05
N ASP A 240 -28.12 23.04 12.70
CA ASP A 240 -28.08 21.85 11.87
C ASP A 240 -26.63 21.70 11.37
N ILE A 241 -26.05 20.47 11.49
CA ILE A 241 -24.61 20.26 11.27
C ILE A 241 -24.38 18.97 10.51
N THR A 242 -23.47 19.01 9.55
CA THR A 242 -22.94 17.81 8.89
C THR A 242 -21.43 17.87 8.77
N ALA A 243 -20.80 16.70 8.65
CA ALA A 243 -19.40 16.56 8.34
C ALA A 243 -19.21 15.58 7.17
N ALA A 244 -18.19 15.81 6.36
CA ALA A 244 -17.75 14.90 5.34
C ALA A 244 -16.23 14.79 5.37
N TYR A 245 -15.72 13.57 5.18
CA TYR A 245 -14.30 13.24 5.20
C TYR A 245 -13.97 12.27 4.07
N VAL A 246 -13.07 12.65 3.20
CA VAL A 246 -12.59 11.85 2.07
C VAL A 246 -11.07 11.83 2.11
N PRO A 247 -10.44 10.77 2.61
CA PRO A 247 -8.98 10.69 2.65
C PRO A 247 -8.41 10.51 1.25
N ALA A 248 -7.25 11.12 0.99
CA ALA A 248 -6.51 11.00 -0.27
C ALA A 248 -5.80 9.67 -0.43
N ARG A 249 -5.48 9.00 0.68
CA ARG A 249 -4.80 7.71 0.75
C ARG A 249 -5.56 6.77 1.68
N GLU A 250 -4.95 5.63 1.99
CA GLU A 250 -5.52 4.67 2.95
C GLU A 250 -5.75 5.31 4.33
N LEU A 251 -4.86 6.21 4.75
CA LEU A 251 -4.93 6.97 5.99
C LEU A 251 -4.74 8.46 5.70
N GLY A 252 -5.59 9.30 6.27
CA GLY A 252 -5.52 10.76 6.12
C GLY A 252 -4.85 11.45 7.31
N GLY A 253 -4.29 12.63 7.04
CA GLY A 253 -3.79 13.58 8.04
C GLY A 253 -4.90 14.43 8.65
N ASP A 254 -5.94 14.69 7.85
CA ASP A 254 -7.11 15.45 8.30
C ASP A 254 -7.88 14.73 9.41
N PHE A 255 -8.45 15.53 10.29
CA PHE A 255 -9.38 15.06 11.30
C PHE A 255 -10.40 16.13 11.67
N TYR A 256 -11.54 15.70 12.18
CA TYR A 256 -12.52 16.60 12.77
C TYR A 256 -13.12 15.99 14.04
N ASP A 257 -13.66 16.85 14.92
CA ASP A 257 -14.38 16.39 16.09
C ASP A 257 -15.50 17.36 16.51
N PHE A 258 -16.52 16.79 17.16
CA PHE A 258 -17.62 17.50 17.79
C PHE A 258 -17.62 17.19 19.28
N LEU A 259 -17.37 18.18 20.10
CA LEU A 259 -17.10 17.99 21.52
C LEU A 259 -18.15 18.72 22.37
N GLN A 260 -18.71 18.05 23.37
CA GLN A 260 -19.55 18.71 24.37
C GLN A 260 -18.69 19.70 25.17
N TYR A 261 -19.06 20.98 25.17
CA TYR A 261 -18.28 22.05 25.77
C TYR A 261 -18.95 22.74 26.97
N GLY A 262 -19.70 21.99 27.72
CA GLY A 262 -20.59 22.46 28.79
C GLY A 262 -22.05 22.42 28.37
N GLU A 263 -22.94 22.96 29.18
CA GLU A 263 -24.38 22.97 28.89
C GLU A 263 -24.70 23.97 27.77
N GLY A 264 -25.40 23.51 26.72
CA GLY A 264 -25.79 24.33 25.58
C GLY A 264 -24.64 24.85 24.71
N ARG A 265 -23.44 24.28 24.84
CA ARG A 265 -22.26 24.65 24.03
C ARG A 265 -21.69 23.44 23.30
N LEU A 266 -21.36 23.64 22.04
CA LEU A 266 -20.68 22.65 21.17
C LEU A 266 -19.35 23.22 20.72
N ALA A 267 -18.26 22.48 20.94
CA ALA A 267 -16.99 22.75 20.28
C ALA A 267 -16.83 21.90 19.03
N MET A 268 -16.22 22.46 18.02
CA MET A 268 -15.91 21.86 16.73
C MET A 268 -14.45 22.08 16.41
N ALA A 269 -13.81 21.05 15.88
CA ALA A 269 -12.42 21.07 15.47
C ALA A 269 -12.31 20.54 14.05
N LEU A 270 -11.55 21.23 13.20
CA LEU A 270 -11.08 20.75 11.90
C LEU A 270 -9.57 20.92 11.89
N GLY A 271 -8.83 19.82 11.77
CA GLY A 271 -7.38 19.84 11.77
C GLY A 271 -6.81 19.10 10.59
N ASP A 272 -5.69 19.60 10.09
CA ASP A 272 -4.83 18.97 9.09
C ASP A 272 -3.42 18.82 9.63
N VAL A 273 -2.84 17.65 9.47
CA VAL A 273 -1.50 17.31 9.95
C VAL A 273 -0.51 17.40 8.81
N SER A 274 0.52 18.21 8.97
CA SER A 274 1.62 18.33 7.99
C SER A 274 2.21 16.97 7.59
N GLY A 275 2.26 16.71 6.28
CA GLY A 275 2.69 15.42 5.71
C GLY A 275 1.54 14.45 5.50
N LYS A 276 1.83 13.26 4.99
CA LYS A 276 0.79 12.30 4.55
C LYS A 276 1.03 10.90 5.10
N GLY A 277 -0.02 10.09 5.11
CA GLY A 277 0.03 8.67 5.46
C GLY A 277 0.07 8.38 6.95
N THR A 278 0.56 7.20 7.34
CA THR A 278 0.45 6.63 8.69
C THR A 278 0.95 7.55 9.81
N ALA A 279 2.03 8.28 9.58
CA ALA A 279 2.59 9.13 10.60
C ALA A 279 1.73 10.40 10.85
N ALA A 280 1.13 10.98 9.80
CA ALA A 280 0.17 12.08 9.94
C ALA A 280 -1.11 11.60 10.65
N ALA A 281 -1.65 10.46 10.25
CA ALA A 281 -2.82 9.85 10.87
C ALA A 281 -2.64 9.58 12.37
N LEU A 282 -1.47 9.07 12.78
CA LEU A 282 -1.16 8.84 14.20
C LEU A 282 -1.04 10.15 14.98
N TYR A 283 -0.44 11.19 14.38
CA TYR A 283 -0.32 12.48 15.03
C TYR A 283 -1.68 13.19 15.16
N GLY A 284 -2.53 13.09 14.14
CA GLY A 284 -3.93 13.56 14.23
C GLY A 284 -4.71 12.81 15.31
N SER A 285 -4.55 11.49 15.41
CA SER A 285 -5.17 10.69 16.47
C SER A 285 -4.74 11.11 17.88
N LEU A 286 -3.46 11.44 18.06
CA LEU A 286 -2.94 12.00 19.32
C LEU A 286 -3.60 13.35 19.63
N ALA A 287 -3.72 14.24 18.64
CA ALA A 287 -4.35 15.55 18.81
C ALA A 287 -5.82 15.43 19.19
N ILE A 288 -6.58 14.53 18.55
CA ILE A 288 -7.97 14.21 18.92
C ILE A 288 -8.05 13.77 20.39
N GLY A 289 -7.16 12.85 20.80
CA GLY A 289 -7.12 12.38 22.19
C GLY A 289 -6.87 13.50 23.20
N MET A 290 -5.90 14.38 22.92
CA MET A 290 -5.61 15.54 23.75
C MET A 290 -6.75 16.57 23.79
N LEU A 291 -7.39 16.83 22.65
CA LEU A 291 -8.55 17.71 22.57
C LEU A 291 -9.70 17.19 23.44
N ARG A 292 -10.02 15.91 23.34
CA ARG A 292 -11.10 15.28 24.12
C ARG A 292 -10.83 15.33 25.62
N GLU A 293 -9.60 15.06 26.03
CA GLU A 293 -9.18 15.17 27.44
C GLU A 293 -9.38 16.60 27.96
N LEU A 294 -8.84 17.58 27.22
CA LEU A 294 -8.90 19.00 27.61
C LEU A 294 -10.36 19.52 27.72
N THR A 295 -11.25 19.05 26.87
CA THR A 295 -12.66 19.47 26.91
C THR A 295 -13.43 18.89 28.09
N VAL A 296 -13.03 17.75 28.63
CA VAL A 296 -13.64 17.16 29.85
C VAL A 296 -13.17 17.90 31.08
N GLU A 297 -11.92 18.32 31.14
CA GLU A 297 -11.39 18.97 32.34
C GLU A 297 -11.80 20.44 32.47
N HIS A 298 -11.81 21.17 31.33
CA HIS A 298 -11.98 22.62 31.33
C HIS A 298 -12.72 23.12 30.08
N ALA A 299 -13.73 23.94 30.23
CA ALA A 299 -14.32 24.70 29.12
C ALA A 299 -13.52 26.01 28.91
N LEU A 300 -12.31 25.91 28.38
CA LEU A 300 -11.42 27.04 28.09
C LEU A 300 -12.00 27.94 27.00
N ALA A 301 -11.59 29.22 26.92
CA ALA A 301 -11.84 30.00 25.72
C ALA A 301 -11.11 29.39 24.51
N PRO A 302 -11.62 29.51 23.26
CA PRO A 302 -11.01 28.86 22.08
C PRO A 302 -9.51 29.16 21.90
N ALA A 303 -9.06 30.39 22.12
CA ALA A 303 -7.64 30.75 22.06
C ALA A 303 -6.79 30.02 23.12
N ASP A 304 -7.30 29.96 24.37
CA ASP A 304 -6.62 29.27 25.46
C ASP A 304 -6.56 27.76 25.21
N MET A 305 -7.59 27.17 24.62
CA MET A 305 -7.60 25.77 24.22
C MET A 305 -6.48 25.48 23.22
N LEU A 306 -6.35 26.30 22.17
CA LEU A 306 -5.27 26.16 21.20
C LEU A 306 -3.89 26.35 21.83
N ALA A 307 -3.72 27.33 22.73
CA ALA A 307 -2.46 27.56 23.42
C ALA A 307 -2.04 26.38 24.32
N VAL A 308 -2.99 25.76 25.04
CA VAL A 308 -2.73 24.57 25.85
C VAL A 308 -2.39 23.38 24.98
N LEU A 309 -3.17 23.14 23.92
CA LEU A 309 -2.93 22.06 22.97
C LEU A 309 -1.58 22.21 22.27
N ASN A 310 -1.23 23.43 21.84
CA ASN A 310 0.08 23.75 21.24
C ASN A 310 1.24 23.33 22.16
N ARG A 311 1.21 23.73 23.43
CA ARG A 311 2.27 23.36 24.38
C ARG A 311 2.38 21.86 24.57
N ARG A 312 1.26 21.12 24.64
CA ARG A 312 1.25 19.66 24.76
C ARG A 312 1.85 18.97 23.52
N LEU A 313 1.42 19.40 22.32
CA LEU A 313 1.93 18.86 21.06
C LEU A 313 3.43 19.18 20.86
N HIS A 314 3.86 20.42 21.16
CA HIS A 314 5.26 20.79 21.10
C HIS A 314 6.12 19.97 22.09
N ALA A 315 5.61 19.70 23.29
CA ALA A 315 6.30 18.88 24.28
C ALA A 315 6.43 17.40 23.86
N ALA A 316 5.56 16.89 22.98
CA ALA A 316 5.66 15.55 22.42
C ALA A 316 6.86 15.39 21.48
N ARG A 317 7.51 16.47 21.03
CA ARG A 317 8.75 16.51 20.23
C ARG A 317 8.72 15.63 18.99
N LEU A 318 7.61 15.60 18.26
CA LEU A 318 7.54 14.91 16.97
C LEU A 318 8.18 15.82 15.92
N GLU A 319 9.44 15.50 15.56
CA GLU A 319 10.26 16.31 14.66
C GLU A 319 9.55 16.59 13.32
N ALA A 320 9.65 17.86 12.89
CA ALA A 320 9.17 18.39 11.62
C ALA A 320 7.66 18.17 11.34
N ARG A 321 6.82 18.05 12.37
CA ARG A 321 5.36 17.94 12.21
C ARG A 321 4.64 19.03 12.98
N PHE A 322 3.63 19.58 12.34
CA PHE A 322 2.72 20.58 12.91
C PHE A 322 1.29 20.26 12.51
N ILE A 323 0.34 20.88 13.17
CA ILE A 323 -1.07 20.71 12.87
C ILE A 323 -1.68 22.09 12.59
N ALA A 324 -2.26 22.23 11.42
CA ALA A 324 -3.16 23.32 11.11
C ALA A 324 -4.52 22.98 11.71
N LEU A 325 -5.05 23.82 12.62
CA LEU A 325 -6.30 23.53 13.34
C LEU A 325 -7.19 24.77 13.44
N THR A 326 -8.43 24.62 13.00
CA THR A 326 -9.51 25.57 13.30
C THR A 326 -10.37 25.00 14.40
N PHE A 327 -10.51 25.74 15.49
CA PHE A 327 -11.30 25.38 16.66
C PHE A 327 -12.40 26.40 16.91
N ALA A 328 -13.66 25.98 16.96
CA ALA A 328 -14.80 26.86 17.13
C ALA A 328 -15.71 26.37 18.25
N VAL A 329 -16.30 27.30 19.00
CA VAL A 329 -17.29 27.04 20.04
C VAL A 329 -18.58 27.78 19.72
N TYR A 330 -19.66 27.03 19.56
CA TYR A 330 -21.01 27.56 19.42
C TYR A 330 -21.73 27.55 20.78
N GLU A 331 -22.37 28.65 21.10
CA GLU A 331 -23.16 28.91 22.32
C GLU A 331 -24.62 29.12 21.94
N ALA A 332 -25.47 28.14 22.25
CA ALA A 332 -26.85 28.12 21.77
C ALA A 332 -27.69 29.29 22.33
N SER A 333 -27.49 29.66 23.62
CA SER A 333 -28.22 30.71 24.28
C SER A 333 -28.10 32.10 23.62
N GLU A 334 -26.94 32.36 23.00
CA GLU A 334 -26.62 33.63 22.34
C GLU A 334 -26.56 33.51 20.82
N ARG A 335 -26.71 32.27 20.27
CA ARG A 335 -26.42 31.95 18.87
C ARG A 335 -25.04 32.46 18.42
N LYS A 336 -24.09 32.37 19.31
CA LYS A 336 -22.78 32.94 19.15
C LYS A 336 -21.76 31.87 18.77
N LEU A 337 -21.01 32.08 17.70
CA LEU A 337 -19.91 31.24 17.26
C LEU A 337 -18.60 31.99 17.50
N THR A 338 -17.71 31.42 18.33
CA THR A 338 -16.36 31.95 18.57
C THR A 338 -15.36 31.01 17.96
N ILE A 339 -14.50 31.53 17.08
CA ILE A 339 -13.54 30.77 16.27
C ILE A 339 -12.14 31.21 16.64
N ALA A 340 -11.26 30.27 16.90
CA ALA A 340 -9.81 30.45 16.98
C ALA A 340 -9.15 29.60 15.89
N ASN A 341 -8.07 30.10 15.30
CA ASN A 341 -7.38 29.43 14.21
C ASN A 341 -5.88 29.28 14.51
N ALA A 342 -5.33 28.11 14.21
CA ALA A 342 -3.92 27.79 14.34
C ALA A 342 -3.37 27.35 12.98
N GLY A 343 -3.41 28.22 11.97
CA GLY A 343 -2.88 27.99 10.64
C GLY A 343 -3.76 27.15 9.71
N GLY A 344 -5.02 26.87 10.09
CA GLY A 344 -5.99 26.22 9.21
C GLY A 344 -6.59 27.20 8.20
N THR A 345 -7.34 26.67 7.24
CA THR A 345 -8.11 27.47 6.29
C THR A 345 -9.14 28.35 7.01
N HIS A 346 -9.39 29.53 6.48
CA HIS A 346 -10.40 30.40 7.06
C HIS A 346 -11.81 29.87 6.80
N PRO A 347 -12.68 29.80 7.84
CA PRO A 347 -14.08 29.43 7.63
C PRO A 347 -14.83 30.44 6.79
N LEU A 348 -15.88 29.99 6.11
CA LEU A 348 -16.68 30.79 5.21
C LEU A 348 -18.08 30.97 5.78
N LEU A 349 -18.61 32.20 5.74
CA LEU A 349 -19.97 32.54 6.15
C LEU A 349 -20.81 32.88 4.90
N LEU A 350 -21.86 32.10 4.68
CA LEU A 350 -22.92 32.45 3.75
C LEU A 350 -24.05 33.18 4.52
N ARG A 351 -24.25 34.44 4.23
CA ARG A 351 -25.30 35.29 4.80
C ARG A 351 -25.96 36.11 3.70
N ASP A 352 -27.26 36.13 3.64
CA ASP A 352 -28.05 36.90 2.66
C ASP A 352 -27.58 36.63 1.18
N GLY A 353 -27.19 35.39 0.88
CA GLY A 353 -26.71 34.99 -0.46
C GLY A 353 -25.26 35.39 -0.77
N GLN A 354 -24.55 36.00 0.17
CA GLN A 354 -23.14 36.38 0.00
C GLN A 354 -22.24 35.47 0.83
N LEU A 355 -21.21 34.89 0.20
CA LEU A 355 -20.17 34.13 0.87
C LEU A 355 -19.02 35.07 1.24
N THR A 356 -18.66 35.09 2.51
CA THR A 356 -17.58 35.92 3.05
C THR A 356 -16.62 35.06 3.87
N GLU A 357 -15.34 35.35 3.80
CA GLU A 357 -14.32 34.70 4.59
C GLU A 357 -14.25 35.28 6.00
N ILE A 358 -14.17 34.40 7.00
CA ILE A 358 -13.99 34.78 8.41
C ILE A 358 -12.49 34.75 8.70
N ALA A 359 -11.82 35.87 8.47
CA ALA A 359 -10.37 35.97 8.68
C ALA A 359 -10.02 35.85 10.16
N VAL A 360 -9.29 34.78 10.50
CA VAL A 360 -8.69 34.52 11.81
C VAL A 360 -7.35 33.86 11.58
N ASP A 361 -6.28 34.61 11.73
CA ASP A 361 -4.91 34.10 11.51
C ASP A 361 -4.35 33.47 12.78
N GLY A 362 -3.47 32.49 12.61
CA GLY A 362 -2.73 31.86 13.68
C GLY A 362 -1.58 31.00 13.18
N ILE A 363 -0.70 30.62 14.09
CA ILE A 363 0.48 29.80 13.81
C ILE A 363 0.10 28.34 14.04
N PRO A 364 0.47 27.38 13.14
CA PRO A 364 0.19 25.97 13.33
C PRO A 364 0.67 25.43 14.68
N LEU A 365 -0.09 24.48 15.24
CA LEU A 365 0.21 23.85 16.52
C LEU A 365 1.47 23.00 16.46
N GLY A 366 2.25 23.00 17.52
CA GLY A 366 3.46 22.19 17.66
C GLY A 366 4.72 22.80 17.03
N LEU A 367 4.58 23.87 16.23
CA LEU A 367 5.69 24.51 15.53
C LEU A 367 6.60 25.30 16.48
N PHE A 368 6.00 26.05 17.40
CA PHE A 368 6.71 26.85 18.42
C PHE A 368 6.22 26.48 19.82
N ALA A 369 7.11 26.60 20.81
CA ALA A 369 6.78 26.27 22.21
C ALA A 369 5.64 27.14 22.77
N GLU A 370 5.66 28.43 22.40
CA GLU A 370 4.66 29.42 22.80
C GLU A 370 4.09 30.07 21.55
N ALA A 371 2.78 30.19 21.50
CA ALA A 371 2.03 30.86 20.45
C ALA A 371 0.74 31.43 21.04
N ASP A 372 0.40 32.64 20.63
CA ASP A 372 -0.86 33.29 20.95
C ASP A 372 -1.82 33.15 19.78
N TYR A 373 -3.10 32.95 20.08
CA TYR A 373 -4.14 32.75 19.09
C TYR A 373 -5.20 33.82 19.20
N SER A 374 -5.51 34.44 18.08
CA SER A 374 -6.61 35.40 17.98
C SER A 374 -7.97 34.67 17.84
N VAL A 375 -9.03 35.39 18.11
CA VAL A 375 -10.40 34.89 17.98
C VAL A 375 -11.24 35.82 17.15
N SER A 376 -12.17 35.25 16.38
CA SER A 376 -13.29 35.98 15.75
C SER A 376 -14.60 35.50 16.36
N THR A 377 -15.53 36.40 16.56
CA THR A 377 -16.83 36.09 17.14
C THR A 377 -17.96 36.57 16.24
N LEU A 378 -18.90 35.67 15.97
CA LEU A 378 -20.06 35.91 15.12
C LEU A 378 -21.36 35.65 15.88
N ASN A 379 -22.32 36.55 15.73
CA ASN A 379 -23.69 36.24 16.10
C ASN A 379 -24.41 35.72 14.85
N LEU A 380 -24.79 34.45 14.90
CA LEU A 380 -25.47 33.78 13.79
C LEU A 380 -26.94 34.16 13.74
N LYS A 381 -27.41 34.48 12.53
CA LYS A 381 -28.83 34.67 12.21
C LYS A 381 -29.42 33.36 11.70
N VAL A 382 -30.68 33.13 11.91
CA VAL A 382 -31.37 31.98 11.27
C VAL A 382 -31.18 32.02 9.75
N GLY A 383 -30.77 30.93 9.18
CA GLY A 383 -30.46 30.82 7.77
C GLY A 383 -28.98 31.00 7.41
N ASP A 384 -28.14 31.53 8.30
CA ASP A 384 -26.71 31.61 8.08
C ASP A 384 -26.11 30.19 7.93
N VAL A 385 -25.18 30.05 7.01
CA VAL A 385 -24.41 28.81 6.84
C VAL A 385 -22.94 29.11 7.06
N VAL A 386 -22.28 28.33 7.92
CA VAL A 386 -20.83 28.40 8.13
C VAL A 386 -20.20 27.11 7.59
N ILE A 387 -19.14 27.28 6.79
CA ILE A 387 -18.42 26.17 6.14
C ILE A 387 -16.98 26.20 6.62
N PHE A 388 -16.53 25.10 7.20
CA PHE A 388 -15.14 24.82 7.45
C PHE A 388 -14.70 23.80 6.40
N ALA A 389 -13.65 24.09 5.64
CA ALA A 389 -13.11 23.22 4.59
C ALA A 389 -11.63 23.06 4.82
N SER A 390 -11.08 21.85 4.66
CA SER A 390 -9.63 21.68 4.60
C SER A 390 -9.08 22.24 3.28
N ASP A 391 -7.78 22.45 3.22
CA ASP A 391 -7.08 22.93 2.02
C ASP A 391 -7.28 21.98 0.83
N GLY A 392 -7.34 20.66 1.05
CA GLY A 392 -7.64 19.69 0.00
C GLY A 392 -8.96 19.91 -0.75
N ILE A 393 -9.88 20.72 -0.22
CA ILE A 393 -11.08 21.20 -0.95
C ILE A 393 -10.71 22.40 -1.85
N LEU A 394 -10.07 23.42 -1.27
CA LEU A 394 -9.80 24.68 -1.95
C LEU A 394 -8.65 24.56 -2.96
N GLU A 395 -7.63 23.80 -2.61
CA GLU A 395 -6.43 23.53 -3.42
C GLU A 395 -6.59 22.30 -4.33
N SER A 396 -7.82 21.71 -4.43
CA SER A 396 -8.08 20.65 -5.41
C SER A 396 -7.68 21.11 -6.81
N GLU A 397 -6.74 20.41 -7.44
CA GLU A 397 -6.22 20.75 -8.76
C GLU A 397 -6.95 20.03 -9.89
N ASN A 398 -7.04 20.67 -11.05
CA ASN A 398 -7.44 20.06 -12.31
C ASN A 398 -6.21 19.58 -13.12
N SER A 399 -6.45 19.01 -14.31
CA SER A 399 -5.39 18.55 -15.23
C SER A 399 -4.45 19.66 -15.74
N LYS A 400 -4.77 20.93 -15.49
CA LYS A 400 -3.95 22.10 -15.87
C LYS A 400 -3.23 22.71 -14.67
N HIS A 401 -3.29 22.07 -13.49
CA HIS A 401 -2.77 22.58 -12.22
C HIS A 401 -3.42 23.91 -11.78
N GLU A 402 -4.69 24.14 -12.15
CA GLU A 402 -5.48 25.22 -11.60
C GLU A 402 -6.19 24.71 -10.34
N GLU A 403 -6.19 25.52 -9.27
CA GLU A 403 -6.89 25.20 -8.02
C GLU A 403 -8.40 25.47 -8.15
N PHE A 404 -9.20 24.71 -7.40
CA PHE A 404 -10.65 24.92 -7.32
C PHE A 404 -10.96 26.30 -6.77
N GLY A 405 -10.39 26.67 -5.67
CA GLY A 405 -10.40 28.01 -5.08
C GLY A 405 -11.73 28.45 -4.51
N ILE A 406 -11.67 29.59 -3.81
CA ILE A 406 -12.82 30.16 -3.11
C ILE A 406 -13.87 30.74 -4.05
N GLU A 407 -13.46 31.24 -5.23
CA GLU A 407 -14.37 31.84 -6.21
C GLU A 407 -15.36 30.80 -6.74
N ARG A 408 -14.85 29.63 -7.19
CA ARG A 408 -15.71 28.54 -7.69
C ARG A 408 -16.60 27.96 -6.59
N LEU A 409 -16.08 27.89 -5.37
CA LEU A 409 -16.88 27.49 -4.21
C LEU A 409 -18.01 28.49 -3.94
N SER A 410 -17.74 29.79 -4.03
CA SER A 410 -18.74 30.86 -3.87
C SER A 410 -19.83 30.80 -4.94
N ASP A 411 -19.44 30.63 -6.20
CA ASP A 411 -20.38 30.49 -7.33
C ASP A 411 -21.28 29.27 -7.16
N LEU A 412 -20.66 28.13 -6.78
CA LEU A 412 -21.41 26.90 -6.51
C LEU A 412 -22.47 27.12 -5.42
N ILE A 413 -22.07 27.62 -4.26
CA ILE A 413 -22.96 27.79 -3.11
C ILE A 413 -24.07 28.81 -3.40
N SER A 414 -23.73 29.90 -4.09
CA SER A 414 -24.71 30.92 -4.50
C SER A 414 -25.73 30.39 -5.50
N SER A 415 -25.39 29.35 -6.27
CA SER A 415 -26.30 28.67 -7.19
C SER A 415 -27.30 27.72 -6.53
N LEU A 416 -27.04 27.31 -5.27
CA LEU A 416 -27.90 26.39 -4.55
C LEU A 416 -29.18 27.07 -4.06
N PRO A 417 -30.33 26.36 -4.00
CA PRO A 417 -31.55 26.88 -3.41
C PRO A 417 -31.33 27.37 -1.96
N PRO A 418 -31.95 28.45 -1.51
CA PRO A 418 -31.72 29.04 -0.17
C PRO A 418 -31.91 28.08 1.02
N ASN A 419 -32.77 27.08 0.85
CA ASN A 419 -33.09 26.10 1.91
C ASN A 419 -32.43 24.74 1.68
N THR A 420 -31.34 24.68 0.91
CA THR A 420 -30.60 23.44 0.68
C THR A 420 -30.05 22.91 2.01
N SER A 421 -30.31 21.64 2.36
CA SER A 421 -29.82 21.05 3.63
C SER A 421 -28.29 21.03 3.71
N VAL A 422 -27.74 20.95 4.92
CA VAL A 422 -26.28 20.94 5.14
C VAL A 422 -25.61 19.75 4.44
N GLU A 423 -26.26 18.58 4.39
CA GLU A 423 -25.77 17.39 3.68
C GLU A 423 -25.71 17.63 2.17
N ASN A 424 -26.74 18.29 1.62
CA ASN A 424 -26.78 18.59 0.19
C ASN A 424 -25.75 19.64 -0.19
N ILE A 425 -25.46 20.63 0.66
CA ILE A 425 -24.37 21.60 0.47
C ILE A 425 -23.04 20.85 0.48
N SER A 426 -22.77 20.04 1.49
CA SER A 426 -21.56 19.24 1.60
C SER A 426 -21.37 18.32 0.39
N GLY A 427 -22.42 17.58 0.01
CA GLY A 427 -22.40 16.71 -1.17
C GLY A 427 -22.23 17.47 -2.48
N ALA A 428 -22.76 18.70 -2.61
CA ALA A 428 -22.54 19.53 -3.80
C ALA A 428 -21.07 19.97 -3.92
N ILE A 429 -20.45 20.37 -2.80
CA ILE A 429 -19.02 20.77 -2.78
C ILE A 429 -18.14 19.59 -3.19
N LEU A 430 -18.31 18.41 -2.57
CA LEU A 430 -17.50 17.24 -2.92
C LEU A 430 -17.66 16.83 -4.37
N ARG A 431 -18.90 16.80 -4.91
CA ARG A 431 -19.10 16.49 -6.33
C ARG A 431 -18.49 17.53 -7.26
N ALA A 432 -18.52 18.80 -6.91
CA ALA A 432 -17.93 19.85 -7.72
C ALA A 432 -16.40 19.75 -7.75
N THR A 433 -15.76 19.46 -6.62
CA THR A 433 -14.31 19.22 -6.56
C THR A 433 -13.91 17.95 -7.31
N ASP A 434 -14.69 16.85 -7.24
CA ASP A 434 -14.45 15.63 -8.03
C ASP A 434 -14.56 15.90 -9.54
N GLN A 435 -15.57 16.66 -9.95
CA GLN A 435 -15.74 17.03 -11.37
C GLN A 435 -14.60 17.92 -11.86
N PHE A 436 -14.13 18.83 -11.03
CA PHE A 436 -13.05 19.74 -11.36
C PHE A 436 -11.70 19.02 -11.47
N SER A 437 -11.38 18.14 -10.56
CA SER A 437 -10.14 17.34 -10.59
C SER A 437 -10.17 16.22 -11.63
N GLY A 438 -11.38 15.80 -12.07
CA GLY A 438 -11.57 14.69 -12.99
C GLY A 438 -12.14 13.45 -12.29
N ILE A 439 -13.27 12.96 -12.81
CA ILE A 439 -13.97 11.80 -12.23
C ILE A 439 -13.05 10.57 -12.23
N GLY A 440 -12.87 9.96 -11.07
CA GLY A 440 -12.03 8.77 -10.88
C GLY A 440 -10.55 9.05 -10.64
N ILE A 441 -10.14 10.31 -10.57
CA ILE A 441 -8.80 10.70 -10.14
C ILE A 441 -8.80 10.79 -8.60
N PRO A 442 -7.95 10.05 -7.88
CA PRO A 442 -7.84 10.19 -6.45
C PRO A 442 -7.48 11.62 -6.04
N PRO A 443 -8.03 12.16 -4.94
CA PRO A 443 -7.68 13.49 -4.48
C PRO A 443 -6.19 13.57 -4.11
N HIS A 444 -5.59 14.71 -4.38
CA HIS A 444 -4.18 14.97 -4.03
C HIS A 444 -3.97 15.12 -2.54
N ASP A 445 -4.98 15.67 -1.82
CA ASP A 445 -4.99 15.83 -0.38
C ASP A 445 -6.32 15.42 0.23
N ASP A 446 -6.34 15.22 1.56
CA ASP A 446 -7.53 14.86 2.31
C ASP A 446 -8.57 15.98 2.18
N ARG A 447 -9.82 15.61 2.00
CA ARG A 447 -10.93 16.56 1.86
C ARG A 447 -11.86 16.44 3.04
N THR A 448 -11.87 17.46 3.87
CA THR A 448 -12.71 17.50 5.07
C THR A 448 -13.59 18.75 5.06
N LEU A 449 -14.87 18.55 5.33
CA LEU A 449 -15.87 19.60 5.39
C LEU A 449 -16.67 19.51 6.69
N LEU A 450 -16.88 20.65 7.36
CA LEU A 450 -17.94 20.81 8.33
C LEU A 450 -18.89 21.90 7.83
N VAL A 451 -20.17 21.61 7.72
CA VAL A 451 -21.20 22.56 7.28
C VAL A 451 -22.23 22.72 8.39
N LEU A 452 -22.42 23.96 8.83
CA LEU A 452 -23.34 24.33 9.88
C LEU A 452 -24.39 25.28 9.34
N ARG A 453 -25.65 25.11 9.75
CA ARG A 453 -26.70 26.07 9.47
C ARG A 453 -27.35 26.49 10.78
N ALA A 454 -27.53 27.80 10.99
CA ALA A 454 -28.32 28.33 12.06
C ALA A 454 -29.81 28.15 11.73
N ILE A 455 -30.55 27.44 12.63
CA ILE A 455 -31.97 27.16 12.49
C ILE A 455 -32.75 27.76 13.64
N GLU A 456 -34.07 27.85 13.50
CA GLU A 456 -34.95 28.20 14.65
C GLU A 456 -34.90 27.09 15.70
N ASP A 457 -35.02 27.48 16.99
CA ASP A 457 -35.09 26.51 18.08
C ASP A 457 -36.40 25.73 17.97
N SER A 458 -36.35 24.55 17.36
CA SER A 458 -37.51 23.66 17.33
C SER A 458 -37.62 22.91 18.65
N SER A 459 -38.67 23.19 19.40
CA SER A 459 -38.99 22.50 20.67
C SER A 459 -39.49 21.06 20.50
N SER A 460 -39.35 20.45 19.33
CA SER A 460 -39.76 19.06 19.09
C SER A 460 -39.13 18.46 17.85
N GLY A 461 -38.35 17.38 18.03
CA GLY A 461 -38.00 16.43 16.97
C GLY A 461 -36.52 16.35 16.64
N PHE A 462 -35.86 15.44 17.34
CA PHE A 462 -34.49 15.08 17.11
C PHE A 462 -34.36 14.18 15.87
N SER A 463 -33.61 14.60 14.86
CA SER A 463 -33.24 13.71 13.76
C SER A 463 -31.80 13.28 13.92
N LYS A 464 -31.55 11.96 13.94
CA LYS A 464 -30.20 11.38 13.89
C LYS A 464 -29.61 11.62 12.51
N LEU A 465 -28.48 12.32 12.46
CA LEU A 465 -27.78 12.60 11.21
C LEU A 465 -26.97 11.39 10.72
N PRO A 466 -27.00 11.07 9.43
CA PRO A 466 -26.11 10.10 8.83
C PRO A 466 -24.74 10.73 8.56
N VAL A 467 -23.68 10.02 8.90
CA VAL A 467 -22.33 10.29 8.39
C VAL A 467 -22.23 9.70 7.00
N ILE A 468 -21.94 10.53 6.01
CA ILE A 468 -21.68 10.07 4.63
C ILE A 468 -20.17 9.77 4.52
N TYR A 469 -19.83 8.50 4.30
CA TYR A 469 -18.47 8.04 3.96
C TYR A 469 -18.27 8.00 2.45
#